data_aca8b443141763b77ae99cea085a47c8
#
_entry.id   aca8b443141763b77ae99cea085a47c8
#
_cell.length_a   1.000
_cell.length_b   1.000
_cell.length_c   1.000
_cell.angle_alpha   90.00
_cell.angle_beta   90.00
_cell.angle_gamma   90.00
#
_symmetry.space_group_name_H-M   'P 1'
#
loop_
_entity.id
_entity.type
_entity.pdbx_description
1 polymer ?
#
loop_
_entity_poly.entity_id
_entity_poly.type
_entity_poly.pdbx_seq_one_letter_code
_entity_poly.pdbx_strand_id
1 'polypeptide(L)'
;MHSIILFLMLAFQNLTPEALKHAEAGLELQKQGKQGEAITEFRKVAELMPELAAAHVNLGQAIMQGGDFNGAIAPLKKALELNPELIGAHQMLGYSLLAAGYAAEAIPHLEKIQAVDALGVAQLKAGRYADAIGNLQAALKKRPGDPDLLYYLGRAAGLLSRDTFGELKTLQPDSARAHQILAETYAVMHNAVGAEKEFVEAIRQRPTTPGIRLELAELYVSAGKWDLAEEQFRMESELQPGDGEAAFRLGNARLQQGKIKDARRALAHADNVAPGVPDTLYLLGKAAGLDDDPKAAEKAWQELLTLDKTGPLAAQAHFGLANLYRQRGNAALADAELKEFQRLQKAK
;
A
#
# COMPACT_ATOMS: atom_id res chain seq x y z
N MET A 1 12.35 -14.54 -27.74
CA MET A 1 13.56 -15.17 -28.33
C MET A 1 13.69 -14.99 -29.85
N HIS A 2 12.63 -15.16 -30.66
CA HIS A 2 12.73 -15.04 -32.13
C HIS A 2 13.09 -13.64 -32.64
N SER A 3 12.64 -12.55 -32.02
CA SER A 3 12.95 -11.18 -32.46
C SER A 3 14.41 -10.76 -32.23
N ILE A 4 15.07 -11.32 -31.23
CA ILE A 4 16.50 -11.02 -30.93
C ILE A 4 17.44 -11.66 -31.96
N ILE A 5 17.10 -12.88 -32.41
CA ILE A 5 17.89 -13.60 -33.44
C ILE A 5 17.78 -12.90 -34.79
N LEU A 6 16.62 -12.33 -35.13
CA LEU A 6 16.41 -11.61 -36.39
C LEU A 6 17.20 -10.28 -36.44
N PHE A 7 17.35 -9.60 -35.32
CA PHE A 7 18.13 -8.37 -35.21
C PHE A 7 19.64 -8.62 -35.35
N LEU A 8 20.12 -9.74 -34.83
CA LEU A 8 21.49 -10.20 -35.00
C LEU A 8 21.84 -10.49 -36.49
N MET A 9 20.94 -11.12 -37.25
CA MET A 9 21.20 -11.44 -38.66
C MET A 9 21.29 -10.19 -39.58
N LEU A 10 20.54 -9.15 -39.35
CA LEU A 10 20.62 -7.91 -40.12
C LEU A 10 21.88 -7.09 -39.81
N ALA A 11 22.47 -7.24 -38.63
CA ALA A 11 23.70 -6.54 -38.25
C ALA A 11 24.96 -7.05 -38.93
N PHE A 12 24.94 -8.29 -39.49
CA PHE A 12 26.13 -8.88 -40.12
C PHE A 12 26.38 -8.49 -41.59
N GLN A 13 25.41 -7.85 -42.25
CA GLN A 13 25.48 -7.54 -43.69
C GLN A 13 26.55 -6.49 -44.07
N ASN A 14 27.10 -5.74 -43.10
CA ASN A 14 28.06 -4.67 -43.32
C ASN A 14 29.39 -4.88 -42.54
N LEU A 15 29.66 -6.05 -42.00
CA LEU A 15 30.91 -6.31 -41.30
C LEU A 15 32.07 -6.58 -42.25
N THR A 16 33.26 -6.09 -41.87
CA THR A 16 34.49 -6.56 -42.53
C THR A 16 34.70 -8.07 -42.26
N PRO A 17 35.40 -8.81 -43.12
CA PRO A 17 35.66 -10.26 -42.87
C PRO A 17 36.29 -10.54 -41.50
N GLU A 18 37.14 -9.64 -41.02
CA GLU A 18 37.79 -9.75 -39.71
C GLU A 18 36.78 -9.53 -38.59
N ALA A 19 35.96 -8.49 -38.66
CA ALA A 19 34.92 -8.23 -37.69
C ALA A 19 33.84 -9.34 -37.62
N LEU A 20 33.52 -9.93 -38.78
CA LEU A 20 32.62 -11.08 -38.86
C LEU A 20 33.18 -12.29 -38.10
N LYS A 21 34.45 -12.61 -38.29
CA LYS A 21 35.14 -13.72 -37.59
C LYS A 21 35.03 -13.52 -36.04
N HIS A 22 35.29 -12.31 -35.56
CA HIS A 22 35.18 -12.01 -34.12
C HIS A 22 33.73 -12.07 -33.64
N ALA A 23 32.77 -11.59 -34.42
CA ALA A 23 31.36 -11.66 -34.07
C ALA A 23 30.85 -13.10 -33.95
N GLU A 24 31.20 -13.97 -34.89
CA GLU A 24 30.89 -15.39 -34.86
C GLU A 24 31.56 -16.10 -33.67
N ALA A 25 32.83 -15.83 -33.39
CA ALA A 25 33.54 -16.36 -32.23
C ALA A 25 32.86 -15.92 -30.91
N GLY A 26 32.47 -14.64 -30.80
CA GLY A 26 31.76 -14.13 -29.64
C GLY A 26 30.41 -14.82 -29.40
N LEU A 27 29.62 -15.05 -30.44
CA LEU A 27 28.36 -15.77 -30.35
C LEU A 27 28.54 -17.23 -29.94
N GLU A 28 29.55 -17.91 -30.47
CA GLU A 28 29.83 -19.29 -30.12
C GLU A 28 30.28 -19.41 -28.64
N LEU A 29 31.13 -18.49 -28.18
CA LEU A 29 31.56 -18.42 -26.78
C LEU A 29 30.38 -18.14 -25.81
N GLN A 30 29.44 -17.29 -26.22
CA GLN A 30 28.21 -17.10 -25.45
C GLN A 30 27.38 -18.37 -25.30
N LYS A 31 27.21 -19.15 -26.39
CA LYS A 31 26.53 -20.45 -26.35
C LYS A 31 27.21 -21.43 -25.41
N GLN A 32 28.56 -21.38 -25.35
CA GLN A 32 29.37 -22.21 -24.45
C GLN A 32 29.37 -21.69 -23.00
N GLY A 33 28.73 -20.57 -22.70
CA GLY A 33 28.75 -19.96 -21.37
C GLY A 33 30.04 -19.24 -20.98
N LYS A 34 30.98 -19.07 -21.95
CA LYS A 34 32.29 -18.42 -21.76
C LYS A 34 32.17 -16.90 -21.91
N GLN A 35 31.42 -16.28 -20.99
CA GLN A 35 30.98 -14.88 -21.13
C GLN A 35 32.14 -13.88 -21.20
N GLY A 36 33.22 -14.07 -20.41
CA GLY A 36 34.38 -13.17 -20.42
C GLY A 36 35.14 -13.17 -21.76
N GLU A 37 35.30 -14.37 -22.36
CA GLU A 37 35.90 -14.51 -23.68
C GLU A 37 35.00 -13.89 -24.76
N ALA A 38 33.68 -14.11 -24.68
CA ALA A 38 32.72 -13.53 -25.61
C ALA A 38 32.76 -11.99 -25.59
N ILE A 39 32.82 -11.35 -24.40
CA ILE A 39 33.00 -9.93 -24.28
C ILE A 39 34.24 -9.41 -24.96
N THR A 40 35.35 -10.16 -24.86
CA THR A 40 36.62 -9.81 -25.52
C THR A 40 36.46 -9.81 -27.04
N GLU A 41 35.77 -10.81 -27.58
CA GLU A 41 35.54 -10.88 -29.02
C GLU A 41 34.60 -9.76 -29.52
N PHE A 42 33.50 -9.48 -28.81
CA PHE A 42 32.62 -8.37 -29.17
C PHE A 42 33.28 -7.00 -29.01
N ARG A 43 34.25 -6.82 -28.11
CA ARG A 43 35.04 -5.60 -27.99
C ARG A 43 35.89 -5.39 -29.24
N LYS A 44 36.52 -6.42 -29.78
CA LYS A 44 37.24 -6.33 -31.04
C LYS A 44 36.33 -5.94 -32.20
N VAL A 45 35.10 -6.47 -32.24
CA VAL A 45 34.14 -6.04 -33.27
C VAL A 45 33.85 -4.52 -33.15
N ALA A 46 33.61 -4.01 -31.93
CA ALA A 46 33.37 -2.58 -31.72
C ALA A 46 34.62 -1.70 -32.05
N GLU A 47 35.82 -2.21 -31.84
CA GLU A 47 37.07 -1.53 -32.20
C GLU A 47 37.28 -1.50 -33.71
N LEU A 48 36.97 -2.60 -34.42
CA LEU A 48 37.09 -2.69 -35.88
C LEU A 48 35.98 -1.91 -36.61
N MET A 49 34.82 -1.75 -35.98
CA MET A 49 33.63 -1.13 -36.55
C MET A 49 33.07 -0.03 -35.62
N PRO A 50 33.86 1.02 -35.32
CA PRO A 50 33.49 2.01 -34.28
C PRO A 50 32.26 2.82 -34.61
N GLU A 51 31.90 2.97 -35.90
CA GLU A 51 30.68 3.69 -36.34
C GLU A 51 29.47 2.77 -36.53
N LEU A 52 29.58 1.49 -36.20
CA LEU A 52 28.50 0.54 -36.33
C LEU A 52 27.75 0.42 -34.99
N ALA A 53 26.59 1.04 -34.85
CA ALA A 53 25.78 1.01 -33.62
C ALA A 53 25.51 -0.39 -33.12
N ALA A 54 25.29 -1.37 -34.04
CA ALA A 54 25.04 -2.77 -33.68
C ALA A 54 26.25 -3.44 -33.00
N ALA A 55 27.50 -3.07 -33.34
CA ALA A 55 28.69 -3.58 -32.66
C ALA A 55 28.72 -3.20 -31.18
N HIS A 56 28.38 -1.93 -30.89
CA HIS A 56 28.29 -1.43 -29.52
C HIS A 56 27.11 -2.01 -28.75
N VAL A 57 25.96 -2.24 -29.41
CA VAL A 57 24.82 -2.95 -28.81
C VAL A 57 25.20 -4.35 -28.37
N ASN A 58 25.85 -5.12 -29.27
CA ASN A 58 26.27 -6.50 -28.99
C ASN A 58 27.29 -6.56 -27.85
N LEU A 59 28.25 -5.62 -27.82
CA LEU A 59 29.22 -5.52 -26.72
C LEU A 59 28.49 -5.20 -25.41
N GLY A 60 27.59 -4.18 -25.37
CA GLY A 60 26.82 -3.83 -24.20
C GLY A 60 25.95 -4.98 -23.71
N GLN A 61 25.29 -5.69 -24.61
CA GLN A 61 24.50 -6.88 -24.29
C GLN A 61 25.35 -8.00 -23.67
N ALA A 62 26.53 -8.30 -24.25
CA ALA A 62 27.43 -9.31 -23.72
C ALA A 62 27.91 -8.97 -22.30
N ILE A 63 28.29 -7.72 -22.07
CA ILE A 63 28.71 -7.24 -20.74
C ILE A 63 27.57 -7.36 -19.74
N MET A 64 26.34 -6.95 -20.12
CA MET A 64 25.13 -7.03 -19.30
C MET A 64 24.78 -8.49 -18.95
N GLN A 65 24.93 -9.42 -19.88
CA GLN A 65 24.73 -10.86 -19.63
C GLN A 65 25.78 -11.43 -18.68
N GLY A 66 26.97 -10.84 -18.66
CA GLY A 66 28.01 -11.13 -17.66
C GLY A 66 27.73 -10.56 -16.26
N GLY A 67 26.63 -9.85 -16.09
CA GLY A 67 26.24 -9.23 -14.81
C GLY A 67 26.87 -7.88 -14.55
N ASP A 68 27.73 -7.36 -15.43
CA ASP A 68 28.34 -6.03 -15.29
C ASP A 68 27.46 -4.95 -15.94
N PHE A 69 26.40 -4.58 -15.23
CA PHE A 69 25.49 -3.54 -15.70
C PHE A 69 26.18 -2.18 -15.85
N ASN A 70 27.14 -1.87 -14.98
CA ASN A 70 27.86 -0.60 -15.05
C ASN A 70 28.78 -0.55 -16.28
N GLY A 71 29.50 -1.62 -16.56
CA GLY A 71 30.37 -1.74 -17.75
C GLY A 71 29.60 -1.69 -19.08
N ALA A 72 28.33 -2.09 -19.08
CA ALA A 72 27.46 -2.05 -20.26
C ALA A 72 27.03 -0.63 -20.67
N ILE A 73 27.07 0.35 -19.75
CA ILE A 73 26.55 1.71 -19.97
C ILE A 73 27.30 2.41 -21.12
N ALA A 74 28.62 2.40 -21.12
CA ALA A 74 29.43 3.13 -22.11
C ALA A 74 29.18 2.64 -23.54
N PRO A 75 29.26 1.35 -23.85
CA PRO A 75 28.98 0.89 -25.22
C PRO A 75 27.51 1.12 -25.62
N LEU A 76 26.53 0.99 -24.70
CA LEU A 76 25.13 1.27 -25.02
C LEU A 76 24.87 2.75 -25.28
N LYS A 77 25.51 3.68 -24.55
CA LYS A 77 25.49 5.11 -24.84
C LYS A 77 26.07 5.38 -26.22
N LYS A 78 27.22 4.78 -26.56
CA LYS A 78 27.82 4.91 -27.89
C LYS A 78 26.92 4.42 -29.01
N ALA A 79 26.23 3.30 -28.79
CA ALA A 79 25.24 2.79 -29.74
C ALA A 79 24.10 3.81 -30.01
N LEU A 80 23.62 4.47 -28.96
CA LEU A 80 22.54 5.48 -29.06
C LEU A 80 23.02 6.83 -29.61
N GLU A 81 24.31 7.18 -29.44
CA GLU A 81 24.92 8.32 -30.14
C GLU A 81 24.92 8.11 -31.66
N LEU A 82 25.21 6.87 -32.10
CA LEU A 82 25.24 6.51 -33.51
C LEU A 82 23.83 6.30 -34.10
N ASN A 83 22.91 5.78 -33.33
CA ASN A 83 21.52 5.61 -33.74
C ASN A 83 20.57 5.79 -32.53
N PRO A 84 20.00 7.00 -32.36
CA PRO A 84 19.12 7.35 -31.23
C PRO A 84 17.77 6.61 -31.19
N GLU A 85 17.38 5.93 -32.28
CA GLU A 85 16.07 5.25 -32.36
C GLU A 85 16.14 3.74 -32.04
N LEU A 86 17.29 3.24 -31.60
CA LEU A 86 17.45 1.84 -31.24
C LEU A 86 16.72 1.48 -29.93
N ILE A 87 15.46 1.05 -30.05
CA ILE A 87 14.61 0.66 -28.91
C ILE A 87 15.29 -0.39 -28.01
N GLY A 88 15.97 -1.40 -28.60
CA GLY A 88 16.71 -2.40 -27.84
C GLY A 88 17.89 -1.82 -27.04
N ALA A 89 18.58 -0.82 -27.58
CA ALA A 89 19.65 -0.13 -26.85
C ALA A 89 19.08 0.74 -25.70
N HIS A 90 17.97 1.44 -25.92
CA HIS A 90 17.26 2.14 -24.84
C HIS A 90 16.82 1.18 -23.72
N GLN A 91 16.29 0.02 -24.08
CA GLN A 91 15.89 -0.99 -23.10
C GLN A 91 17.11 -1.44 -22.27
N MET A 92 18.17 -1.88 -22.91
CA MET A 92 19.35 -2.35 -22.21
C MET A 92 20.02 -1.25 -21.39
N LEU A 93 20.13 -0.03 -21.92
CA LEU A 93 20.71 1.09 -21.20
C LEU A 93 19.88 1.51 -20.01
N GLY A 94 18.55 1.59 -20.16
CA GLY A 94 17.64 1.94 -19.07
C GLY A 94 17.74 0.96 -17.90
N TYR A 95 17.72 -0.35 -18.18
CA TYR A 95 17.86 -1.36 -17.13
C TYR A 95 19.29 -1.38 -16.54
N SER A 96 20.34 -1.19 -17.35
CA SER A 96 21.71 -1.13 -16.87
C SER A 96 21.95 0.06 -15.94
N LEU A 97 21.45 1.25 -16.31
CA LEU A 97 21.51 2.45 -15.48
C LEU A 97 20.76 2.28 -14.17
N LEU A 98 19.54 1.69 -14.21
CA LEU A 98 18.76 1.44 -13.02
C LEU A 98 19.45 0.45 -12.08
N ALA A 99 20.01 -0.63 -12.60
CA ALA A 99 20.74 -1.64 -11.85
C ALA A 99 22.05 -1.09 -11.25
N ALA A 100 22.75 -0.22 -12.00
CA ALA A 100 23.97 0.45 -11.54
C ALA A 100 23.70 1.62 -10.56
N GLY A 101 22.41 1.96 -10.28
CA GLY A 101 22.03 3.01 -9.35
C GLY A 101 21.86 4.40 -9.95
N TYR A 102 22.04 4.57 -11.26
CA TYR A 102 21.85 5.85 -11.98
C TYR A 102 20.37 6.06 -12.36
N ALA A 103 19.51 6.04 -11.36
CA ALA A 103 18.06 6.03 -11.56
C ALA A 103 17.53 7.22 -12.35
N ALA A 104 18.06 8.43 -12.13
CA ALA A 104 17.64 9.62 -12.85
C ALA A 104 17.99 9.54 -14.36
N GLU A 105 19.16 8.99 -14.70
CA GLU A 105 19.57 8.80 -16.08
C GLU A 105 18.78 7.66 -16.77
N ALA A 106 18.31 6.66 -16.01
CA ALA A 106 17.50 5.56 -16.54
C ALA A 106 16.13 6.02 -17.05
N ILE A 107 15.52 7.04 -16.43
CA ILE A 107 14.15 7.49 -16.68
C ILE A 107 13.87 7.72 -18.17
N PRO A 108 14.59 8.57 -18.92
CA PRO A 108 14.25 8.86 -20.31
C PRO A 108 14.33 7.62 -21.22
N HIS A 109 15.20 6.68 -20.91
CA HIS A 109 15.31 5.44 -21.67
C HIS A 109 14.15 4.49 -21.38
N LEU A 110 13.74 4.40 -20.12
CA LEU A 110 12.59 3.58 -19.70
C LEU A 110 11.26 4.19 -20.17
N GLU A 111 11.15 5.51 -20.24
CA GLU A 111 10.00 6.20 -20.85
C GLU A 111 9.87 5.89 -22.34
N LYS A 112 10.97 5.95 -23.09
CA LYS A 112 10.99 5.65 -24.54
C LYS A 112 10.45 4.25 -24.84
N ILE A 113 10.67 3.27 -23.97
CA ILE A 113 10.21 1.88 -24.13
C ILE A 113 8.92 1.56 -23.37
N GLN A 114 8.35 2.53 -22.66
CA GLN A 114 7.13 2.38 -21.85
C GLN A 114 7.20 1.24 -20.80
N ALA A 115 8.37 1.02 -20.22
CA ALA A 115 8.60 0.04 -19.18
C ALA A 115 8.10 0.56 -17.82
N VAL A 116 6.78 0.64 -17.64
CA VAL A 116 6.12 1.32 -16.51
C VAL A 116 6.53 0.80 -15.13
N ASP A 117 6.86 -0.48 -15.01
CA ASP A 117 7.35 -1.07 -13.76
C ASP A 117 8.76 -0.57 -13.40
N ALA A 118 9.73 -0.73 -14.30
CA ALA A 118 11.10 -0.24 -14.12
C ALA A 118 11.15 1.29 -14.03
N LEU A 119 10.30 1.98 -14.82
CA LEU A 119 10.17 3.43 -14.78
C LEU A 119 9.69 3.91 -13.41
N GLY A 120 8.66 3.28 -12.83
CA GLY A 120 8.18 3.61 -11.49
C GLY A 120 9.25 3.41 -10.41
N VAL A 121 10.05 2.34 -10.51
CA VAL A 121 11.18 2.11 -9.60
C VAL A 121 12.28 3.15 -9.79
N ALA A 122 12.61 3.53 -11.04
CA ALA A 122 13.61 4.56 -11.32
C ALA A 122 13.17 5.92 -10.77
N GLN A 123 11.91 6.30 -10.98
CA GLN A 123 11.33 7.54 -10.45
C GLN A 123 11.32 7.57 -8.93
N LEU A 124 10.95 6.47 -8.27
CA LEU A 124 11.04 6.36 -6.81
C LEU A 124 12.46 6.60 -6.30
N LYS A 125 13.45 5.94 -6.91
CA LYS A 125 14.87 6.10 -6.54
C LYS A 125 15.40 7.50 -6.84
N ALA A 126 14.86 8.18 -7.84
CA ALA A 126 15.20 9.56 -8.23
C ALA A 126 14.44 10.62 -7.40
N GLY A 127 13.58 10.23 -6.43
CA GLY A 127 12.80 11.16 -5.61
C GLY A 127 11.54 11.70 -6.29
N ARG A 128 11.17 11.21 -7.47
CA ARG A 128 9.96 11.60 -8.21
C ARG A 128 8.77 10.74 -7.76
N TYR A 129 8.37 10.88 -6.50
CA TYR A 129 7.43 9.96 -5.85
C TYR A 129 6.04 9.96 -6.47
N ALA A 130 5.51 11.13 -6.85
CA ALA A 130 4.19 11.25 -7.46
C ALA A 130 4.12 10.51 -8.81
N ASP A 131 5.14 10.69 -9.67
CA ASP A 131 5.25 10.00 -10.95
C ASP A 131 5.41 8.49 -10.77
N ALA A 132 6.24 8.08 -9.79
CA ALA A 132 6.45 6.68 -9.44
C ALA A 132 5.14 5.98 -9.07
N ILE A 133 4.29 6.62 -8.26
CA ILE A 133 2.98 6.08 -7.86
C ILE A 133 2.13 5.78 -9.09
N GLY A 134 2.02 6.73 -10.03
CA GLY A 134 1.24 6.55 -11.26
C GLY A 134 1.70 5.36 -12.10
N ASN A 135 3.02 5.23 -12.32
CA ASN A 135 3.59 4.14 -13.10
C ASN A 135 3.49 2.77 -12.39
N LEU A 136 3.73 2.72 -11.07
CA LEU A 136 3.59 1.48 -10.29
C LEU A 136 2.14 1.01 -10.23
N GLN A 137 1.16 1.91 -10.12
CA GLN A 137 -0.25 1.57 -10.22
C GLN A 137 -0.62 1.03 -11.62
N ALA A 138 -0.07 1.62 -12.69
CA ALA A 138 -0.25 1.11 -14.05
C ALA A 138 0.36 -0.29 -14.24
N ALA A 139 1.52 -0.56 -13.63
CA ALA A 139 2.14 -1.88 -13.62
C ALA A 139 1.28 -2.91 -12.84
N LEU A 140 0.74 -2.54 -11.68
CA LEU A 140 -0.14 -3.39 -10.87
C LEU A 140 -1.45 -3.75 -11.59
N LYS A 141 -2.00 -2.88 -12.44
CA LYS A 141 -3.16 -3.24 -13.28
C LYS A 141 -2.87 -4.42 -14.21
N LYS A 142 -1.61 -4.56 -14.66
CA LYS A 142 -1.17 -5.68 -15.53
C LYS A 142 -0.77 -6.92 -14.71
N ARG A 143 -0.28 -6.73 -13.51
CA ARG A 143 0.18 -7.78 -12.58
C ARG A 143 -0.39 -7.57 -11.17
N PRO A 144 -1.72 -7.81 -10.97
CA PRO A 144 -2.36 -7.65 -9.67
C PRO A 144 -1.72 -8.56 -8.62
N GLY A 145 -1.40 -8.01 -7.44
CA GLY A 145 -0.81 -8.77 -6.34
C GLY A 145 0.70 -9.02 -6.44
N ASP A 146 1.41 -8.46 -7.41
CA ASP A 146 2.87 -8.53 -7.48
C ASP A 146 3.50 -7.88 -6.23
N PRO A 147 4.23 -8.65 -5.39
CA PRO A 147 4.70 -8.18 -4.10
C PRO A 147 5.74 -7.06 -4.22
N ASP A 148 6.59 -7.10 -5.25
CA ASP A 148 7.60 -6.07 -5.46
C ASP A 148 6.97 -4.75 -5.86
N LEU A 149 5.97 -4.79 -6.75
CA LEU A 149 5.24 -3.58 -7.15
C LEU A 149 4.46 -2.98 -5.98
N LEU A 150 3.80 -3.81 -5.16
CA LEU A 150 3.11 -3.37 -3.95
C LEU A 150 4.09 -2.73 -2.95
N TYR A 151 5.26 -3.34 -2.76
CA TYR A 151 6.31 -2.80 -1.90
C TYR A 151 6.80 -1.43 -2.37
N TYR A 152 7.15 -1.30 -3.66
CA TYR A 152 7.62 -0.01 -4.20
C TYR A 152 6.53 1.06 -4.18
N LEU A 153 5.27 0.69 -4.47
CA LEU A 153 4.14 1.61 -4.38
C LEU A 153 3.94 2.12 -2.95
N GLY A 154 3.94 1.23 -1.96
CA GLY A 154 3.84 1.60 -0.55
C GLY A 154 4.99 2.54 -0.12
N ARG A 155 6.21 2.25 -0.55
CA ARG A 155 7.38 3.13 -0.30
C ARG A 155 7.23 4.50 -0.94
N ALA A 156 6.80 4.57 -2.20
CA ALA A 156 6.62 5.85 -2.91
C ALA A 156 5.55 6.72 -2.21
N ALA A 157 4.42 6.10 -1.82
CA ALA A 157 3.35 6.78 -1.10
C ALA A 157 3.80 7.30 0.26
N GLY A 158 4.52 6.49 1.04
CA GLY A 158 5.06 6.89 2.35
C GLY A 158 6.06 8.05 2.25
N LEU A 159 6.96 8.02 1.27
CA LEU A 159 7.93 9.08 1.05
C LEU A 159 7.26 10.37 0.58
N LEU A 160 6.29 10.29 -0.34
CA LEU A 160 5.52 11.45 -0.78
C LEU A 160 4.75 12.07 0.39
N SER A 161 4.08 11.26 1.21
CA SER A 161 3.37 11.73 2.40
C SER A 161 4.30 12.46 3.36
N ARG A 162 5.45 11.86 3.68
CA ARG A 162 6.46 12.47 4.57
C ARG A 162 6.93 13.84 4.06
N ASP A 163 7.25 13.92 2.77
CA ASP A 163 7.80 15.16 2.19
C ASP A 163 6.71 16.24 2.14
N THR A 164 5.46 15.88 1.77
CA THR A 164 4.32 16.81 1.76
C THR A 164 3.99 17.33 3.16
N PHE A 165 4.02 16.46 4.18
CA PHE A 165 3.82 16.90 5.57
C PHE A 165 5.00 17.75 6.07
N GLY A 166 6.22 17.45 5.66
CA GLY A 166 7.40 18.29 5.93
C GLY A 166 7.25 19.68 5.34
N GLU A 167 6.78 19.77 4.11
CA GLU A 167 6.50 21.05 3.44
C GLU A 167 5.40 21.84 4.16
N LEU A 168 4.28 21.20 4.53
CA LEU A 168 3.21 21.83 5.29
C LEU A 168 3.71 22.42 6.62
N LYS A 169 4.53 21.67 7.37
CA LYS A 169 5.12 22.13 8.63
C LYS A 169 6.08 23.30 8.43
N THR A 170 6.74 23.38 7.28
CA THR A 170 7.67 24.47 6.96
C THR A 170 6.94 25.74 6.51
N LEU A 171 5.93 25.59 5.64
CA LEU A 171 5.21 26.71 5.05
C LEU A 171 4.14 27.29 5.99
N GLN A 172 3.49 26.43 6.78
CA GLN A 172 2.37 26.80 7.65
C GLN A 172 2.45 26.08 9.00
N PRO A 173 3.50 26.34 9.82
CA PRO A 173 3.75 25.61 11.06
C PRO A 173 2.62 25.73 12.09
N ASP A 174 1.93 26.88 12.11
CA ASP A 174 0.84 27.17 13.05
C ASP A 174 -0.55 26.91 12.47
N SER A 175 -0.66 26.17 11.36
CA SER A 175 -1.97 25.80 10.80
C SER A 175 -2.62 24.65 11.57
N ALA A 176 -3.96 24.60 11.57
CA ALA A 176 -4.70 23.49 12.19
C ALA A 176 -4.25 22.11 11.69
N ARG A 177 -3.88 21.99 10.40
CA ARG A 177 -3.37 20.73 9.84
C ARG A 177 -1.94 20.42 10.30
N ALA A 178 -1.08 21.43 10.49
CA ALA A 178 0.25 21.21 11.07
C ALA A 178 0.15 20.74 12.53
N HIS A 179 -0.74 21.35 13.32
CA HIS A 179 -1.04 20.90 14.69
C HIS A 179 -1.60 19.49 14.72
N GLN A 180 -2.51 19.12 13.79
CA GLN A 180 -3.02 17.74 13.68
C GLN A 180 -1.91 16.74 13.45
N ILE A 181 -1.03 16.96 12.44
CA ILE A 181 0.09 16.07 12.12
C ILE A 181 1.06 15.95 13.30
N LEU A 182 1.28 17.05 14.03
CA LEU A 182 2.15 17.04 15.19
C LEU A 182 1.52 16.23 16.33
N ALA A 183 0.19 16.35 16.52
CA ALA A 183 -0.56 15.56 17.48
C ALA A 183 -0.49 14.06 17.18
N GLU A 184 -0.75 13.66 15.93
CA GLU A 184 -0.62 12.28 15.47
C GLU A 184 0.81 11.74 15.69
N THR A 185 1.82 12.58 15.42
CA THR A 185 3.22 12.22 15.65
C THR A 185 3.49 11.96 17.14
N TYR A 186 3.00 12.82 18.01
CA TYR A 186 3.12 12.65 19.47
C TYR A 186 2.35 11.42 19.97
N ALA A 187 1.18 11.13 19.41
CA ALA A 187 0.41 9.94 19.76
C ALA A 187 1.18 8.65 19.43
N VAL A 188 1.79 8.55 18.24
CA VAL A 188 2.66 7.42 17.85
C VAL A 188 3.88 7.29 18.75
N MET A 189 4.43 8.43 19.22
CA MET A 189 5.55 8.46 20.18
C MET A 189 5.13 8.19 21.64
N HIS A 190 3.87 7.86 21.88
CA HIS A 190 3.28 7.67 23.22
C HIS A 190 3.39 8.91 24.12
N ASN A 191 3.52 10.10 23.54
CA ASN A 191 3.46 11.37 24.25
C ASN A 191 2.03 11.89 24.27
N ALA A 192 1.20 11.32 25.14
CA ALA A 192 -0.23 11.66 25.21
C ALA A 192 -0.49 13.15 25.55
N VAL A 193 0.36 13.74 26.38
CA VAL A 193 0.22 15.16 26.78
C VAL A 193 0.50 16.09 25.59
N GLY A 194 1.55 15.82 24.84
CA GLY A 194 1.86 16.57 23.62
C GLY A 194 0.77 16.42 22.57
N ALA A 195 0.29 15.19 22.34
CA ALA A 195 -0.79 14.90 21.40
C ALA A 195 -2.09 15.63 21.77
N GLU A 196 -2.54 15.57 23.02
CA GLU A 196 -3.73 16.26 23.51
C GLU A 196 -3.65 17.76 23.25
N LYS A 197 -2.53 18.39 23.61
CA LYS A 197 -2.31 19.82 23.40
C LYS A 197 -2.48 20.24 21.93
N GLU A 198 -1.84 19.49 21.04
CA GLU A 198 -1.83 19.82 19.62
C GLU A 198 -3.20 19.53 18.95
N PHE A 199 -3.89 18.44 19.31
CA PHE A 199 -5.27 18.21 18.84
C PHE A 199 -6.23 19.31 19.30
N VAL A 200 -6.14 19.75 20.56
CA VAL A 200 -6.97 20.84 21.08
C VAL A 200 -6.72 22.13 20.31
N GLU A 201 -5.46 22.45 20.00
CA GLU A 201 -5.11 23.64 19.22
C GLU A 201 -5.64 23.54 17.78
N ALA A 202 -5.53 22.36 17.13
CA ALA A 202 -6.09 22.13 15.81
C ALA A 202 -7.62 22.33 15.77
N ILE A 203 -8.33 21.80 16.78
CA ILE A 203 -9.78 21.97 16.93
C ILE A 203 -10.14 23.44 17.22
N ARG A 204 -9.36 24.15 18.05
CA ARG A 204 -9.58 25.56 18.33
C ARG A 204 -9.54 26.41 17.07
N GLN A 205 -8.60 26.14 16.18
CA GLN A 205 -8.45 26.89 14.93
C GLN A 205 -9.53 26.51 13.89
N ARG A 206 -9.88 25.24 13.79
CA ARG A 206 -10.87 24.73 12.84
C ARG A 206 -11.84 23.76 13.53
N PRO A 207 -12.81 24.25 14.27
CA PRO A 207 -13.71 23.43 15.09
C PRO A 207 -14.63 22.49 14.28
N THR A 208 -14.79 22.77 12.99
CA THR A 208 -15.64 21.97 12.07
C THR A 208 -14.83 21.07 11.15
N THR A 209 -13.56 20.87 11.42
CA THR A 209 -12.75 19.93 10.61
C THR A 209 -13.09 18.50 11.01
N PRO A 210 -13.60 17.68 10.07
CA PRO A 210 -13.92 16.29 10.33
C PRO A 210 -12.70 15.46 10.74
N GLY A 211 -12.92 14.50 11.64
CA GLY A 211 -11.95 13.48 12.02
C GLY A 211 -11.02 13.87 13.17
N ILE A 212 -10.68 15.14 13.37
CA ILE A 212 -9.73 15.54 14.45
C ILE A 212 -10.26 15.16 15.83
N ARG A 213 -11.56 15.30 16.04
CA ARG A 213 -12.20 14.93 17.32
C ARG A 213 -12.23 13.43 17.54
N LEU A 214 -12.34 12.62 16.48
CA LEU A 214 -12.22 11.16 16.60
C LEU A 214 -10.85 10.79 17.12
N GLU A 215 -9.79 11.36 16.56
CA GLU A 215 -8.42 11.07 16.97
C GLU A 215 -8.13 11.50 18.41
N LEU A 216 -8.61 12.69 18.80
CA LEU A 216 -8.53 13.13 20.20
C LEU A 216 -9.30 12.21 21.14
N ALA A 217 -10.49 11.77 20.74
CA ALA A 217 -11.29 10.83 21.52
C ALA A 217 -10.59 9.47 21.69
N GLU A 218 -9.97 8.93 20.64
CA GLU A 218 -9.18 7.70 20.73
C GLU A 218 -7.97 7.85 21.69
N LEU A 219 -7.32 9.01 21.68
CA LEU A 219 -6.30 9.32 22.67
C LEU A 219 -6.86 9.25 24.10
N TYR A 220 -8.05 9.82 24.33
CA TYR A 220 -8.72 9.74 25.63
C TYR A 220 -9.15 8.30 25.99
N VAL A 221 -9.64 7.52 25.02
CA VAL A 221 -9.93 6.09 25.22
C VAL A 221 -8.70 5.34 25.69
N SER A 222 -7.56 5.54 25.02
CA SER A 222 -6.30 4.87 25.38
C SER A 222 -5.82 5.24 26.78
N ALA A 223 -6.15 6.43 27.26
CA ALA A 223 -5.87 6.93 28.59
C ALA A 223 -6.94 6.57 29.64
N GLY A 224 -8.01 5.85 29.27
CA GLY A 224 -9.14 5.51 30.15
C GLY A 224 -10.04 6.70 30.52
N LYS A 225 -9.88 7.83 29.84
CA LYS A 225 -10.66 9.07 30.10
C LYS A 225 -11.97 9.05 29.31
N TRP A 226 -12.88 8.12 29.66
CA TRP A 226 -14.09 7.83 28.89
C TRP A 226 -15.06 9.01 28.77
N ASP A 227 -15.18 9.87 29.79
CA ASP A 227 -16.06 11.03 29.75
C ASP A 227 -15.59 12.05 28.69
N LEU A 228 -14.27 12.29 28.61
CA LEU A 228 -13.69 13.19 27.61
C LEU A 228 -13.81 12.59 26.20
N ALA A 229 -13.61 11.28 26.08
CA ALA A 229 -13.78 10.58 24.81
C ALA A 229 -15.23 10.67 24.31
N GLU A 230 -16.21 10.41 25.18
CA GLU A 230 -17.64 10.54 24.84
C GLU A 230 -17.99 11.92 24.33
N GLU A 231 -17.50 12.97 25.00
CA GLU A 231 -17.75 14.36 24.57
C GLU A 231 -17.24 14.60 23.15
N GLN A 232 -16.01 14.18 22.82
CA GLN A 232 -15.45 14.38 21.49
C GLN A 232 -16.17 13.52 20.44
N PHE A 233 -16.50 12.26 20.73
CA PHE A 233 -17.29 11.41 19.83
C PHE A 233 -18.68 11.98 19.58
N ARG A 234 -19.35 12.55 20.60
CA ARG A 234 -20.65 13.20 20.45
C ARG A 234 -20.56 14.40 19.53
N MET A 235 -19.56 15.28 19.74
CA MET A 235 -19.35 16.46 18.90
C MET A 235 -19.05 16.10 17.46
N GLU A 236 -18.29 15.03 17.22
CA GLU A 236 -18.00 14.54 15.86
C GLU A 236 -19.26 13.97 15.20
N SER A 237 -20.04 13.15 15.94
CA SER A 237 -21.30 12.59 15.42
C SER A 237 -22.34 13.67 15.11
N GLU A 238 -22.36 14.78 15.87
CA GLU A 238 -23.20 15.93 15.59
C GLU A 238 -22.70 16.73 14.38
N LEU A 239 -21.37 16.83 14.20
CA LEU A 239 -20.75 17.49 13.05
C LEU A 239 -20.97 16.69 11.76
N GLN A 240 -20.96 15.37 11.84
CA GLN A 240 -21.11 14.45 10.73
C GLN A 240 -22.20 13.39 11.00
N PRO A 241 -23.50 13.77 10.94
CA PRO A 241 -24.60 12.85 11.24
C PRO A 241 -24.68 11.62 10.30
N GLY A 242 -24.07 11.73 9.11
CA GLY A 242 -23.95 10.63 8.14
C GLY A 242 -22.73 9.75 8.35
N ASP A 243 -21.92 9.99 9.38
CA ASP A 243 -20.77 9.14 9.71
C ASP A 243 -21.16 8.09 10.75
N GLY A 244 -21.33 6.84 10.28
CA GLY A 244 -21.65 5.69 11.14
C GLY A 244 -20.55 5.37 12.14
N GLU A 245 -19.28 5.63 11.80
CA GLU A 245 -18.14 5.37 12.69
C GLU A 245 -18.17 6.26 13.93
N ALA A 246 -18.40 7.56 13.79
CA ALA A 246 -18.51 8.46 14.93
C ALA A 246 -19.64 8.05 15.88
N ALA A 247 -20.81 7.68 15.34
CA ALA A 247 -21.94 7.20 16.13
C ALA A 247 -21.64 5.85 16.82
N PHE A 248 -20.97 4.94 16.14
CA PHE A 248 -20.51 3.66 16.72
C PHE A 248 -19.54 3.87 17.88
N ARG A 249 -18.52 4.70 17.71
CA ARG A 249 -17.53 5.04 18.75
C ARG A 249 -18.21 5.69 19.97
N LEU A 250 -19.16 6.60 19.74
CA LEU A 250 -19.99 7.20 20.79
C LEU A 250 -20.78 6.14 21.56
N GLY A 251 -21.42 5.21 20.84
CA GLY A 251 -22.17 4.13 21.44
C GLY A 251 -21.30 3.20 22.29
N ASN A 252 -20.13 2.85 21.79
CA ASN A 252 -19.17 2.03 22.54
C ASN A 252 -18.69 2.76 23.82
N ALA A 253 -18.29 4.04 23.71
CA ALA A 253 -17.84 4.82 24.87
C ALA A 253 -18.93 4.89 25.97
N ARG A 254 -20.20 5.04 25.58
CA ARG A 254 -21.34 5.04 26.50
C ARG A 254 -21.57 3.67 27.14
N LEU A 255 -21.36 2.58 26.39
CA LEU A 255 -21.43 1.22 26.98
C LEU A 255 -20.38 1.01 28.06
N GLN A 256 -19.13 1.45 27.82
CA GLN A 256 -18.05 1.36 28.80
C GLN A 256 -18.35 2.13 30.09
N GLN A 257 -19.15 3.19 29.99
CA GLN A 257 -19.59 4.01 31.15
C GLN A 257 -20.88 3.50 31.79
N GLY A 258 -21.49 2.45 31.28
CA GLY A 258 -22.79 1.95 31.77
C GLY A 258 -23.99 2.80 31.39
N LYS A 259 -23.84 3.76 30.46
CA LYS A 259 -24.92 4.61 29.93
C LYS A 259 -25.73 3.87 28.86
N ILE A 260 -26.40 2.77 29.25
CA ILE A 260 -26.92 1.75 28.36
C ILE A 260 -27.93 2.28 27.34
N LYS A 261 -28.91 3.08 27.78
CA LYS A 261 -29.95 3.64 26.90
C LYS A 261 -29.39 4.61 25.87
N ASP A 262 -28.41 5.41 26.26
CA ASP A 262 -27.75 6.37 25.38
C ASP A 262 -26.81 5.65 24.39
N ALA A 263 -26.13 4.60 24.84
CA ALA A 263 -25.33 3.72 24.00
C ALA A 263 -26.19 3.07 22.91
N ARG A 264 -27.33 2.49 23.31
CA ARG A 264 -28.26 1.86 22.38
C ARG A 264 -28.77 2.83 21.31
N ARG A 265 -29.08 4.07 21.68
CA ARG A 265 -29.49 5.12 20.72
C ARG A 265 -28.40 5.45 19.72
N ALA A 266 -27.14 5.60 20.18
CA ALA A 266 -26.02 5.91 19.31
C ALA A 266 -25.69 4.74 18.37
N LEU A 267 -25.72 3.50 18.87
CA LEU A 267 -25.49 2.29 18.06
C LEU A 267 -26.62 2.05 17.03
N ALA A 268 -27.87 2.31 17.40
CA ALA A 268 -28.98 2.24 16.46
C ALA A 268 -28.87 3.32 15.37
N HIS A 269 -28.37 4.51 15.70
CA HIS A 269 -28.05 5.52 14.70
C HIS A 269 -26.90 5.05 13.77
N ALA A 270 -25.84 4.49 14.33
CA ALA A 270 -24.74 3.93 13.54
C ALA A 270 -25.21 2.87 12.55
N ASP A 271 -26.06 1.93 13.00
CA ASP A 271 -26.62 0.89 12.14
C ASP A 271 -27.58 1.44 11.08
N ASN A 272 -28.33 2.49 11.40
CA ASN A 272 -29.19 3.15 10.41
C ASN A 272 -28.41 3.88 9.31
N VAL A 273 -27.25 4.45 9.64
CA VAL A 273 -26.36 5.15 8.70
C VAL A 273 -25.54 4.17 7.87
N ALA A 274 -25.00 3.15 8.51
CA ALA A 274 -24.19 2.10 7.88
C ALA A 274 -24.74 0.72 8.29
N PRO A 275 -25.78 0.21 7.59
CA PRO A 275 -26.42 -1.04 7.98
C PRO A 275 -25.51 -2.27 7.81
N GLY A 276 -25.64 -3.20 8.72
CA GLY A 276 -25.00 -4.50 8.59
C GLY A 276 -23.50 -4.51 8.93
N VAL A 277 -22.99 -3.52 9.67
CA VAL A 277 -21.62 -3.57 10.19
C VAL A 277 -21.58 -4.54 11.38
N PRO A 278 -20.80 -5.65 11.34
CA PRO A 278 -20.80 -6.66 12.39
C PRO A 278 -20.49 -6.14 13.78
N ASP A 279 -19.53 -5.23 13.91
CA ASP A 279 -19.15 -4.61 15.18
C ASP A 279 -20.33 -3.81 15.78
N THR A 280 -21.03 -3.05 14.94
CA THR A 280 -22.21 -2.27 15.35
C THR A 280 -23.34 -3.18 15.80
N LEU A 281 -23.65 -4.22 15.02
CA LEU A 281 -24.70 -5.19 15.36
C LEU A 281 -24.39 -5.95 16.65
N TYR A 282 -23.12 -6.31 16.86
CA TYR A 282 -22.71 -6.96 18.11
C TYR A 282 -22.96 -6.06 19.33
N LEU A 283 -22.47 -4.83 19.28
CA LEU A 283 -22.66 -3.89 20.39
C LEU A 283 -24.12 -3.46 20.57
N LEU A 284 -24.88 -3.34 19.49
CA LEU A 284 -26.31 -3.03 19.54
C LEU A 284 -27.08 -4.16 20.26
N GLY A 285 -26.77 -5.42 19.91
CA GLY A 285 -27.35 -6.56 20.61
C GLY A 285 -26.97 -6.62 22.09
N LYS A 286 -25.71 -6.30 22.42
CA LYS A 286 -25.23 -6.21 23.81
C LYS A 286 -25.95 -5.10 24.58
N ALA A 287 -26.06 -3.91 23.97
CA ALA A 287 -26.79 -2.78 24.60
C ALA A 287 -28.26 -3.09 24.79
N ALA A 288 -28.93 -3.71 23.81
CA ALA A 288 -30.32 -4.12 23.93
C ALA A 288 -30.54 -5.15 25.03
N GLY A 289 -29.65 -6.14 25.16
CA GLY A 289 -29.70 -7.12 26.23
C GLY A 289 -29.54 -6.51 27.62
N LEU A 290 -28.69 -5.50 27.75
CA LEU A 290 -28.48 -4.77 29.00
C LEU A 290 -29.64 -3.77 29.30
N ASP A 291 -30.38 -3.31 28.27
CA ASP A 291 -31.57 -2.45 28.38
C ASP A 291 -32.87 -3.24 28.55
N ASP A 292 -32.79 -4.52 28.89
CA ASP A 292 -33.90 -5.45 29.07
C ASP A 292 -34.84 -5.54 27.84
N ASP A 293 -34.25 -5.46 26.63
CA ASP A 293 -34.94 -5.69 25.36
C ASP A 293 -34.37 -6.93 24.65
N PRO A 294 -34.77 -8.11 25.13
CA PRO A 294 -34.24 -9.37 24.61
C PRO A 294 -34.63 -9.65 23.15
N LYS A 295 -35.71 -9.04 22.63
CA LYS A 295 -36.11 -9.20 21.24
C LYS A 295 -35.18 -8.42 20.30
N ALA A 296 -34.84 -7.21 20.66
CA ALA A 296 -33.91 -6.40 19.89
C ALA A 296 -32.49 -6.99 19.94
N ALA A 297 -32.06 -7.52 21.10
CA ALA A 297 -30.79 -8.20 21.24
C ALA A 297 -30.68 -9.44 20.32
N GLU A 298 -31.71 -10.29 20.35
CA GLU A 298 -31.81 -11.48 19.50
C GLU A 298 -31.75 -11.12 18.01
N LYS A 299 -32.53 -10.12 17.59
CA LYS A 299 -32.54 -9.63 16.19
C LYS A 299 -31.16 -9.19 15.75
N ALA A 300 -30.49 -8.32 16.49
CA ALA A 300 -29.18 -7.79 16.12
C ALA A 300 -28.11 -8.89 16.01
N TRP A 301 -28.06 -9.81 16.97
CA TRP A 301 -27.09 -10.91 16.91
C TRP A 301 -27.39 -11.94 15.82
N GLN A 302 -28.68 -12.23 15.54
CA GLN A 302 -29.05 -13.08 14.40
C GLN A 302 -28.68 -12.43 13.06
N GLU A 303 -28.90 -11.14 12.90
CA GLU A 303 -28.49 -10.38 11.72
C GLU A 303 -26.96 -10.44 11.54
N LEU A 304 -26.18 -10.21 12.60
CA LEU A 304 -24.73 -10.39 12.57
C LEU A 304 -24.36 -11.79 12.05
N LEU A 305 -25.00 -12.84 12.56
CA LEU A 305 -24.70 -14.24 12.16
C LEU A 305 -25.09 -14.57 10.72
N THR A 306 -25.94 -13.77 10.06
CA THR A 306 -26.17 -13.91 8.62
C THR A 306 -25.00 -13.38 7.80
N LEU A 307 -24.28 -12.38 8.33
CA LEU A 307 -23.19 -11.66 7.64
C LEU A 307 -21.82 -12.30 7.94
N ASP A 308 -21.60 -12.68 9.18
CA ASP A 308 -20.37 -13.36 9.63
C ASP A 308 -20.73 -14.60 10.47
N LYS A 309 -20.47 -15.79 9.92
CA LYS A 309 -20.80 -17.08 10.56
C LYS A 309 -19.64 -17.70 11.36
N THR A 310 -18.44 -17.19 11.22
CA THR A 310 -17.23 -17.86 11.71
C THR A 310 -16.22 -16.95 12.40
N GLY A 311 -16.37 -15.65 12.30
CA GLY A 311 -15.46 -14.68 12.89
C GLY A 311 -15.56 -14.60 14.42
N PRO A 312 -14.68 -13.81 15.03
CA PRO A 312 -14.67 -13.62 16.49
C PRO A 312 -15.98 -13.07 17.05
N LEU A 313 -16.65 -12.19 16.28
CA LEU A 313 -17.92 -11.60 16.68
C LEU A 313 -19.07 -12.60 16.58
N ALA A 314 -19.03 -13.54 15.61
CA ALA A 314 -20.00 -14.63 15.54
C ALA A 314 -19.97 -15.48 16.81
N ALA A 315 -18.78 -15.85 17.29
CA ALA A 315 -18.68 -16.60 18.55
C ALA A 315 -19.28 -15.81 19.74
N GLN A 316 -19.02 -14.50 19.81
CA GLN A 316 -19.59 -13.66 20.88
C GLN A 316 -21.10 -13.50 20.75
N ALA A 317 -21.63 -13.40 19.52
CA ALA A 317 -23.08 -13.35 19.28
C ALA A 317 -23.78 -14.66 19.70
N HIS A 318 -23.23 -15.82 19.36
CA HIS A 318 -23.71 -17.13 19.84
C HIS A 318 -23.71 -17.21 21.36
N PHE A 319 -22.66 -16.73 22.03
CA PHE A 319 -22.62 -16.68 23.49
C PHE A 319 -23.69 -15.75 24.07
N GLY A 320 -23.90 -14.57 23.46
CA GLY A 320 -24.96 -13.64 23.81
C GLY A 320 -26.35 -14.27 23.68
N LEU A 321 -26.63 -14.92 22.55
CA LEU A 321 -27.90 -15.65 22.33
C LEU A 321 -28.10 -16.78 23.31
N ALA A 322 -27.07 -17.57 23.62
CA ALA A 322 -27.16 -18.64 24.62
C ALA A 322 -27.58 -18.13 25.98
N ASN A 323 -26.98 -17.02 26.43
CA ASN A 323 -27.36 -16.39 27.71
C ASN A 323 -28.79 -15.85 27.69
N LEU A 324 -29.18 -15.21 26.58
CA LEU A 324 -30.53 -14.69 26.38
C LEU A 324 -31.58 -15.80 26.46
N TYR A 325 -31.38 -16.91 25.73
CA TYR A 325 -32.28 -18.06 25.74
C TYR A 325 -32.34 -18.76 27.09
N ARG A 326 -31.23 -18.83 27.83
CA ARG A 326 -31.19 -19.35 29.20
C ARG A 326 -32.03 -18.51 30.15
N GLN A 327 -31.92 -17.17 30.08
CA GLN A 327 -32.75 -16.25 30.88
C GLN A 327 -34.25 -16.39 30.60
N ARG A 328 -34.61 -16.72 29.34
CA ARG A 328 -35.99 -16.99 28.92
C ARG A 328 -36.48 -18.45 29.22
N GLY A 329 -35.68 -19.26 29.86
CA GLY A 329 -36.00 -20.65 30.16
C GLY A 329 -35.98 -21.60 28.96
N ASN A 330 -35.45 -21.17 27.81
CA ASN A 330 -35.35 -22.01 26.62
C ASN A 330 -34.01 -22.76 26.59
N ALA A 331 -33.90 -23.83 27.35
CA ALA A 331 -32.68 -24.58 27.50
C ALA A 331 -32.18 -25.19 26.15
N ALA A 332 -33.09 -25.64 25.29
CA ALA A 332 -32.74 -26.29 24.03
C ALA A 332 -32.04 -25.33 23.07
N LEU A 333 -32.55 -24.09 22.91
CA LEU A 333 -31.93 -23.07 22.11
C LEU A 333 -30.61 -22.60 22.75
N ALA A 334 -30.58 -22.43 24.06
CA ALA A 334 -29.38 -22.04 24.78
C ALA A 334 -28.23 -23.02 24.56
N ASP A 335 -28.52 -24.35 24.63
CA ASP A 335 -27.52 -25.38 24.42
C ASP A 335 -27.06 -25.46 22.95
N ALA A 336 -27.95 -25.20 21.99
CA ALA A 336 -27.58 -25.14 20.58
C ALA A 336 -26.59 -24.01 20.31
N GLU A 337 -26.89 -22.80 20.79
CA GLU A 337 -25.99 -21.62 20.62
C GLU A 337 -24.67 -21.82 21.36
N LEU A 338 -24.67 -22.44 22.54
CA LEU A 338 -23.44 -22.75 23.27
C LEU A 338 -22.54 -23.74 22.54
N LYS A 339 -23.12 -24.72 21.84
CA LYS A 339 -22.35 -25.67 21.00
C LYS A 339 -21.67 -24.94 19.86
N GLU A 340 -22.35 -24.01 19.16
CA GLU A 340 -21.75 -23.20 18.08
C GLU A 340 -20.66 -22.31 18.63
N PHE A 341 -20.87 -21.64 19.75
CA PHE A 341 -19.81 -20.89 20.42
C PHE A 341 -18.57 -21.75 20.69
N GLN A 342 -18.74 -22.94 21.26
CA GLN A 342 -17.63 -23.86 21.55
C GLN A 342 -16.94 -24.37 20.28
N ARG A 343 -17.70 -24.63 19.21
CA ARG A 343 -17.18 -25.03 17.91
C ARG A 343 -16.24 -23.93 17.34
N LEU A 344 -16.69 -22.68 17.37
CA LEU A 344 -15.92 -21.55 16.86
C LEU A 344 -14.68 -21.24 17.71
N GLN A 345 -14.72 -21.50 19.02
CA GLN A 345 -13.56 -21.34 19.91
C GLN A 345 -12.48 -22.40 19.64
N LYS A 346 -12.85 -23.61 19.21
CA LYS A 346 -11.90 -24.70 18.89
C LYS A 346 -11.28 -24.57 17.50
N ALA A 347 -11.87 -23.78 16.62
CA ALA A 347 -11.40 -23.58 15.25
C ALA A 347 -10.30 -22.49 15.12
N LYS A 348 -9.95 -21.85 16.23
CA LYS A 348 -8.83 -20.91 16.37
C LYS A 348 -7.57 -21.66 16.80
#